data_b86f7c63361408de96d486b16790a6d7
#
_entry.id   b86f7c63361408de96d486b16790a6d7
#
_cell.length_a   1.000
_cell.length_b   1.000
_cell.length_c   1.000
_cell.angle_alpha   90.00
_cell.angle_beta   90.00
_cell.angle_gamma   90.00
#
_symmetry.space_group_name_H-M   'P 1'
#
loop_
_entity.id
_entity.type
_entity.pdbx_description
1 polymer ?
#
loop_
_entity_poly.entity_id
_entity_poly.type
_entity_poly.pdbx_seq_one_letter_code
_entity_poly.pdbx_strand_id
1 'polypeptide(L)'
;MKYLAQIILLILSVNSCTNHPEIKPDWVINEPNTDDEYWVGIGIIEKPLPDDYREIAQQRALNEIASQINVQLTSTVTSVVQELNYDVDEYFSSIIETRINQNINYVEYVDHYESKTDYMAYARLSKKKYFADLAGKRGKAVSTSLEFIAKSEPFNVNSFNYLSSALLEIWPFLDQDLDVKSPDGNQKRVNLASYIKIQLFDYIDRIQFIPETDPYILKIHSEDGSFYKANCVDKNTLKALASIPVLYQINNRGKLTAGVSNTDGVLSLNPFLDGKISKPTHISHTLALSELVDSSLIPIL
;
A
#
# COMPACT_ATOMS: atom_id res chain seq x y z
N MET A 1 -29.70 -11.11 -82.57
CA MET A 1 -28.85 -9.94 -82.15
C MET A 1 -29.32 -9.27 -80.83
N LYS A 2 -30.63 -9.20 -80.52
CA LYS A 2 -31.11 -8.54 -79.29
C LYS A 2 -30.69 -9.27 -77.99
N TYR A 3 -30.59 -10.58 -77.98
CA TYR A 3 -30.17 -11.33 -76.78
C TYR A 3 -28.66 -11.32 -76.54
N LEU A 4 -27.85 -11.16 -77.57
CA LEU A 4 -26.39 -11.03 -77.45
C LEU A 4 -26.00 -9.71 -76.76
N ALA A 5 -26.72 -8.64 -77.06
CA ALA A 5 -26.51 -7.35 -76.43
C ALA A 5 -26.89 -7.31 -74.94
N GLN A 6 -27.95 -8.04 -74.57
CA GLN A 6 -28.37 -8.18 -73.15
C GLN A 6 -27.40 -9.00 -72.33
N ILE A 7 -26.80 -10.05 -72.91
CA ILE A 7 -25.79 -10.87 -72.21
C ILE A 7 -24.46 -10.05 -72.02
N ILE A 8 -24.07 -9.25 -73.00
CA ILE A 8 -22.88 -8.40 -72.85
C ILE A 8 -23.10 -7.31 -71.81
N LEU A 9 -24.30 -6.74 -71.69
CA LEU A 9 -24.64 -5.73 -70.68
C LEU A 9 -24.65 -6.34 -69.25
N LEU A 10 -25.05 -7.60 -69.11
CA LEU A 10 -25.06 -8.30 -67.82
C LEU A 10 -23.66 -8.69 -67.32
N ILE A 11 -22.73 -8.96 -68.23
CA ILE A 11 -21.35 -9.33 -67.92
C ILE A 11 -20.53 -8.08 -67.52
N LEU A 12 -20.87 -6.89 -68.00
CA LEU A 12 -20.21 -5.63 -67.63
C LEU A 12 -20.63 -5.10 -66.24
N SER A 13 -21.74 -5.52 -65.69
CA SER A 13 -22.22 -5.10 -64.34
C SER A 13 -21.60 -5.88 -63.18
N VAL A 14 -20.84 -6.95 -63.43
CA VAL A 14 -20.30 -7.83 -62.36
C VAL A 14 -18.84 -7.46 -61.97
N ASN A 15 -18.17 -6.56 -62.70
CA ASN A 15 -16.78 -6.22 -62.46
C ASN A 15 -16.54 -4.93 -61.68
N SER A 16 -17.56 -4.38 -61.03
CA SER A 16 -17.36 -3.24 -60.09
C SER A 16 -17.13 -3.74 -58.68
N CYS A 17 -16.22 -4.68 -58.47
CA CYS A 17 -15.50 -4.74 -57.20
C CYS A 17 -14.57 -3.53 -57.19
N THR A 18 -15.07 -2.38 -56.77
CA THR A 18 -14.24 -1.27 -56.35
C THR A 18 -13.50 -1.68 -55.12
N ASN A 19 -12.24 -2.11 -55.25
CA ASN A 19 -11.29 -2.08 -54.16
C ASN A 19 -11.17 -0.62 -53.72
N HIS A 20 -12.04 -0.19 -52.81
CA HIS A 20 -11.81 1.08 -52.12
C HIS A 20 -10.47 0.91 -51.38
N PRO A 21 -9.49 1.77 -51.66
CA PRO A 21 -8.28 1.72 -50.87
C PRO A 21 -8.69 1.89 -49.40
N GLU A 22 -8.27 0.95 -48.56
CA GLU A 22 -8.50 0.96 -47.12
C GLU A 22 -7.79 2.19 -46.56
N ILE A 23 -8.57 3.26 -46.28
CA ILE A 23 -8.04 4.53 -45.77
C ILE A 23 -7.67 4.27 -44.30
N LYS A 24 -6.39 4.07 -44.06
CA LYS A 24 -5.87 3.94 -42.70
C LYS A 24 -5.87 5.29 -41.99
N PRO A 25 -6.37 5.41 -40.78
CA PRO A 25 -6.22 6.61 -39.97
C PRO A 25 -4.75 6.96 -39.77
N ASP A 26 -4.47 8.26 -39.58
CA ASP A 26 -3.09 8.74 -39.43
C ASP A 26 -2.36 8.07 -38.26
N TRP A 27 -3.04 7.84 -37.16
CA TRP A 27 -2.49 7.18 -35.97
C TRP A 27 -2.13 5.70 -36.18
N VAL A 28 -2.66 5.06 -37.22
CA VAL A 28 -2.29 3.67 -37.61
C VAL A 28 -1.05 3.70 -38.52
N ILE A 29 -0.85 4.77 -39.29
CA ILE A 29 0.31 4.94 -40.17
C ILE A 29 1.50 5.48 -39.39
N ASN A 30 1.24 6.49 -38.56
CA ASN A 30 2.20 7.20 -37.72
C ASN A 30 1.78 6.95 -36.26
N GLU A 31 2.21 5.82 -35.68
CA GLU A 31 1.86 5.46 -34.28
C GLU A 31 2.16 6.65 -33.34
N PRO A 32 1.12 7.19 -32.65
CA PRO A 32 1.34 8.27 -31.72
C PRO A 32 2.16 7.78 -30.53
N ASN A 33 3.25 8.47 -30.27
CA ASN A 33 4.09 8.19 -29.11
C ASN A 33 3.57 8.95 -27.88
N THR A 34 3.87 8.41 -26.70
CA THR A 34 3.77 9.17 -25.45
C THR A 34 4.60 10.45 -25.54
N ASP A 35 3.98 11.57 -25.23
CA ASP A 35 4.57 12.91 -25.25
C ASP A 35 4.52 13.56 -23.85
N ASP A 36 4.74 14.86 -23.75
CA ASP A 36 4.69 15.59 -22.48
C ASP A 36 3.26 15.76 -21.93
N GLU A 37 2.23 15.64 -22.79
CA GLU A 37 0.83 15.86 -22.42
C GLU A 37 0.08 14.57 -22.14
N TYR A 38 0.40 13.48 -22.86
CA TYR A 38 -0.35 12.23 -22.80
C TYR A 38 0.55 11.00 -22.69
N TRP A 39 0.09 10.01 -21.92
CA TRP A 39 0.47 8.62 -22.15
C TRP A 39 -0.45 8.04 -23.20
N VAL A 40 0.12 7.27 -24.10
CA VAL A 40 -0.57 6.68 -25.23
C VAL A 40 -0.47 5.16 -25.16
N GLY A 41 -1.56 4.47 -25.49
CA GLY A 41 -1.58 3.01 -25.60
C GLY A 41 -2.36 2.56 -26.83
N ILE A 42 -1.84 1.56 -27.52
CA ILE A 42 -2.48 0.90 -28.67
C ILE A 42 -2.65 -0.58 -28.37
N GLY A 43 -3.89 -1.01 -28.30
CA GLY A 43 -4.23 -2.45 -28.14
C GLY A 43 -4.56 -3.09 -29.47
N ILE A 44 -3.84 -4.13 -29.85
CA ILE A 44 -3.99 -4.84 -31.13
C ILE A 44 -4.48 -6.27 -30.88
N ILE A 45 -5.46 -6.73 -31.68
CA ILE A 45 -5.94 -8.10 -31.71
C ILE A 45 -5.95 -8.60 -33.13
N GLU A 46 -5.28 -9.72 -33.36
CA GLU A 46 -5.25 -10.40 -34.65
C GLU A 46 -6.53 -11.22 -34.87
N LYS A 47 -6.95 -11.32 -36.13
CA LYS A 47 -8.08 -12.16 -36.55
C LYS A 47 -7.67 -13.63 -36.61
N PRO A 48 -8.61 -14.58 -36.33
CA PRO A 48 -10.03 -14.38 -36.06
C PRO A 48 -10.32 -13.73 -34.73
N LEU A 49 -11.27 -12.76 -34.68
CA LEU A 49 -11.62 -12.01 -33.50
C LEU A 49 -12.49 -12.85 -32.56
N PRO A 50 -12.19 -12.88 -31.23
CA PRO A 50 -13.10 -13.41 -30.21
C PRO A 50 -14.33 -12.50 -30.05
N ASP A 51 -15.37 -12.95 -29.37
CA ASP A 51 -16.64 -12.20 -29.22
C ASP A 51 -16.45 -10.87 -28.48
N ASP A 52 -15.50 -10.81 -27.55
CA ASP A 52 -15.15 -9.66 -26.70
C ASP A 52 -13.91 -8.89 -27.18
N TYR A 53 -13.57 -8.98 -28.46
CA TYR A 53 -12.34 -8.42 -29.02
C TYR A 53 -12.15 -6.92 -28.75
N ARG A 54 -13.24 -6.15 -28.68
CA ARG A 54 -13.16 -4.70 -28.44
C ARG A 54 -12.67 -4.40 -27.03
N GLU A 55 -13.24 -5.12 -26.05
CA GLU A 55 -12.85 -4.98 -24.64
C GLU A 55 -11.42 -5.44 -24.43
N ILE A 56 -11.03 -6.54 -25.06
CA ILE A 56 -9.65 -7.04 -24.98
C ILE A 56 -8.67 -6.03 -25.60
N ALA A 57 -9.00 -5.42 -26.77
CA ALA A 57 -8.15 -4.40 -27.37
C ALA A 57 -8.03 -3.15 -26.47
N GLN A 58 -9.13 -2.69 -25.92
CA GLN A 58 -9.14 -1.59 -24.94
C GLN A 58 -8.30 -1.90 -23.72
N GLN A 59 -8.42 -3.11 -23.16
CA GLN A 59 -7.62 -3.54 -22.01
C GLN A 59 -6.11 -3.61 -22.34
N ARG A 60 -5.75 -4.04 -23.54
CA ARG A 60 -4.34 -4.02 -24.00
C ARG A 60 -3.80 -2.59 -24.09
N ALA A 61 -4.57 -1.66 -24.64
CA ALA A 61 -4.19 -0.25 -24.69
C ALA A 61 -4.03 0.35 -23.28
N LEU A 62 -4.90 -0.02 -22.34
CA LEU A 62 -4.78 0.37 -20.94
C LEU A 62 -3.51 -0.19 -20.28
N ASN A 63 -3.21 -1.47 -20.51
CA ASN A 63 -2.03 -2.11 -19.95
C ASN A 63 -0.73 -1.46 -20.45
N GLU A 64 -0.73 -0.98 -21.71
CA GLU A 64 0.41 -0.25 -22.25
C GLU A 64 0.60 1.11 -21.55
N ILE A 65 -0.48 1.89 -21.38
CA ILE A 65 -0.46 3.15 -20.59
C ILE A 65 0.03 2.87 -19.16
N ALA A 66 -0.49 1.83 -18.54
CA ALA A 66 -0.11 1.41 -17.19
C ALA A 66 1.38 1.08 -17.05
N SER A 67 1.92 0.36 -18.04
CA SER A 67 3.35 0.03 -18.08
C SER A 67 4.23 1.29 -18.16
N GLN A 68 3.83 2.28 -18.93
CA GLN A 68 4.56 3.55 -19.06
C GLN A 68 4.54 4.36 -17.76
N ILE A 69 3.40 4.40 -17.06
CA ILE A 69 3.28 5.02 -15.74
C ILE A 69 4.19 4.32 -14.74
N ASN A 70 4.22 2.98 -14.77
CA ASN A 70 5.05 2.17 -13.89
C ASN A 70 6.53 2.48 -14.03
N VAL A 71 7.05 2.52 -15.25
CA VAL A 71 8.47 2.86 -15.52
C VAL A 71 8.84 4.22 -14.92
N GLN A 72 7.95 5.20 -15.00
CA GLN A 72 8.17 6.53 -14.44
C GLN A 72 8.17 6.51 -12.90
N LEU A 73 7.29 5.71 -12.27
CA LEU A 73 7.19 5.60 -10.82
C LEU A 73 8.42 4.89 -10.21
N THR A 74 8.89 3.82 -10.82
CA THR A 74 10.00 3.00 -10.30
C THR A 74 11.27 3.82 -10.05
N SER A 75 11.54 4.82 -10.89
CA SER A 75 12.73 5.65 -10.73
C SER A 75 12.70 6.60 -9.52
N THR A 76 11.51 6.94 -9.01
CA THR A 76 11.32 7.97 -7.98
C THR A 76 11.18 7.39 -6.56
N VAL A 77 10.65 6.19 -6.44
CA VAL A 77 10.18 5.61 -5.15
C VAL A 77 11.24 4.84 -4.40
N THR A 78 12.21 4.24 -5.10
CA THR A 78 13.16 3.28 -4.52
C THR A 78 13.87 3.82 -3.25
N SER A 79 14.26 5.07 -3.24
CA SER A 79 14.99 5.66 -2.11
C SER A 79 14.12 5.82 -0.85
N VAL A 80 12.87 6.27 -1.00
CA VAL A 80 11.97 6.50 0.14
C VAL A 80 11.51 5.19 0.76
N VAL A 81 11.16 4.21 -0.07
CA VAL A 81 10.74 2.88 0.41
C VAL A 81 11.88 2.16 1.11
N GLN A 82 13.11 2.26 0.59
CA GLN A 82 14.30 1.72 1.25
C GLN A 82 14.60 2.41 2.59
N GLU A 83 14.40 3.73 2.71
CA GLU A 83 14.53 4.46 3.97
C GLU A 83 13.54 3.96 5.03
N LEU A 84 12.36 3.50 4.60
CA LEU A 84 11.36 2.89 5.46
C LEU A 84 11.63 1.42 5.77
N ASN A 85 12.71 0.81 5.25
CA ASN A 85 13.03 -0.61 5.34
C ASN A 85 11.92 -1.55 4.82
N TYR A 86 11.15 -1.08 3.82
CA TYR A 86 10.11 -1.89 3.19
C TYR A 86 10.60 -2.54 1.90
N ASP A 87 9.97 -3.67 1.53
CA ASP A 87 10.27 -4.34 0.25
C ASP A 87 9.75 -3.50 -0.91
N VAL A 88 10.68 -3.11 -1.79
CA VAL A 88 10.40 -2.20 -2.91
C VAL A 88 9.45 -2.85 -3.92
N ASP A 89 9.61 -4.13 -4.18
CA ASP A 89 8.81 -4.87 -5.17
C ASP A 89 7.38 -5.09 -4.67
N GLU A 90 7.21 -5.39 -3.36
CA GLU A 90 5.91 -5.52 -2.72
C GLU A 90 5.17 -4.17 -2.71
N TYR A 91 5.85 -3.08 -2.37
CA TYR A 91 5.30 -1.73 -2.45
C TYR A 91 4.79 -1.42 -3.86
N PHE A 92 5.63 -1.61 -4.88
CA PHE A 92 5.27 -1.33 -6.26
C PHE A 92 4.06 -2.11 -6.71
N SER A 93 4.04 -3.41 -6.47
CA SER A 93 2.92 -4.26 -6.87
C SER A 93 1.59 -3.77 -6.32
N SER A 94 1.55 -3.41 -5.03
CA SER A 94 0.34 -2.91 -4.36
C SER A 94 -0.13 -1.56 -4.87
N ILE A 95 0.79 -0.62 -5.12
CA ILE A 95 0.47 0.76 -5.53
C ILE A 95 0.08 0.85 -7.00
N ILE A 96 0.77 0.12 -7.86
CA ILE A 96 0.49 0.14 -9.30
C ILE A 96 -0.91 -0.37 -9.57
N GLU A 97 -1.26 -1.52 -9.02
CA GLU A 97 -2.61 -2.08 -9.17
C GLU A 97 -3.68 -1.09 -8.70
N THR A 98 -3.48 -0.50 -7.52
CA THR A 98 -4.40 0.49 -6.96
C THR A 98 -4.54 1.73 -7.85
N ARG A 99 -3.44 2.28 -8.36
CA ARG A 99 -3.43 3.49 -9.19
C ARG A 99 -4.03 3.28 -10.58
N ILE A 100 -3.74 2.14 -11.20
CA ILE A 100 -4.30 1.79 -12.50
C ILE A 100 -5.81 1.66 -12.39
N ASN A 101 -6.30 0.89 -11.41
CA ASN A 101 -7.72 0.66 -11.20
C ASN A 101 -8.48 1.95 -10.87
N GLN A 102 -7.88 2.88 -10.12
CA GLN A 102 -8.51 4.16 -9.78
C GLN A 102 -8.54 5.20 -10.91
N ASN A 103 -7.62 5.12 -11.86
CA ASN A 103 -7.49 6.14 -12.91
C ASN A 103 -8.05 5.71 -14.27
N ILE A 104 -8.61 4.52 -14.36
CA ILE A 104 -9.25 4.01 -15.59
C ILE A 104 -10.33 4.95 -16.14
N ASN A 105 -11.00 5.69 -15.25
CA ASN A 105 -12.07 6.64 -15.60
C ASN A 105 -11.58 7.89 -16.38
N TYR A 106 -10.28 8.16 -16.40
CA TYR A 106 -9.70 9.32 -17.11
C TYR A 106 -9.08 8.94 -18.45
N VAL A 107 -9.12 7.66 -18.82
CA VAL A 107 -8.63 7.19 -20.11
C VAL A 107 -9.66 7.57 -21.17
N GLU A 108 -9.18 8.24 -22.19
CA GLU A 108 -9.95 8.59 -23.39
C GLU A 108 -9.66 7.55 -24.47
N TYR A 109 -10.67 6.76 -24.85
CA TYR A 109 -10.60 5.95 -26.07
C TYR A 109 -10.85 6.84 -27.25
N VAL A 110 -9.77 7.16 -27.96
CA VAL A 110 -9.77 8.20 -29.00
C VAL A 110 -10.39 7.68 -30.28
N ASP A 111 -9.98 6.49 -30.70
CA ASP A 111 -10.41 5.89 -31.99
C ASP A 111 -10.19 4.38 -31.99
N HIS A 112 -10.70 3.74 -33.02
CA HIS A 112 -10.44 2.34 -33.33
C HIS A 112 -10.32 2.13 -34.84
N TYR A 113 -9.60 1.11 -35.22
CA TYR A 113 -9.44 0.75 -36.63
C TYR A 113 -9.51 -0.75 -36.78
N GLU A 114 -10.27 -1.22 -37.77
CA GLU A 114 -10.40 -2.63 -38.09
C GLU A 114 -9.91 -2.88 -39.52
N SER A 115 -8.81 -3.64 -39.66
CA SER A 115 -8.24 -4.09 -40.90
C SER A 115 -8.75 -5.48 -41.28
N LYS A 116 -8.26 -6.04 -42.38
CA LYS A 116 -8.53 -7.43 -42.74
C LYS A 116 -7.89 -8.43 -41.78
N THR A 117 -6.79 -8.04 -41.13
CA THR A 117 -5.99 -8.91 -40.24
C THR A 117 -6.15 -8.59 -38.77
N ASP A 118 -6.47 -7.35 -38.41
CA ASP A 118 -6.39 -6.88 -37.05
C ASP A 118 -7.55 -5.96 -36.67
N TYR A 119 -7.81 -5.88 -35.37
CA TYR A 119 -8.56 -4.81 -34.74
C TYR A 119 -7.64 -4.05 -33.79
N MET A 120 -7.66 -2.72 -33.86
CA MET A 120 -6.83 -1.83 -33.07
C MET A 120 -7.68 -0.84 -32.25
N ALA A 121 -7.35 -0.62 -30.99
CA ALA A 121 -7.94 0.41 -30.15
C ALA A 121 -6.86 1.40 -29.75
N TYR A 122 -7.12 2.70 -29.93
CA TYR A 122 -6.25 3.80 -29.52
C TYR A 122 -6.81 4.47 -28.27
N ALA A 123 -6.03 4.48 -27.21
CA ALA A 123 -6.34 5.13 -25.95
C ALA A 123 -5.25 6.13 -25.56
N ARG A 124 -5.63 7.16 -24.80
CA ARG A 124 -4.69 8.10 -24.20
C ARG A 124 -5.15 8.52 -22.81
N LEU A 125 -4.19 8.89 -21.97
CA LEU A 125 -4.42 9.42 -20.63
C LEU A 125 -3.69 10.76 -20.46
N SER A 126 -4.43 11.81 -20.13
CA SER A 126 -3.82 13.12 -19.90
C SER A 126 -2.98 13.12 -18.62
N LYS A 127 -1.67 13.39 -18.74
CA LYS A 127 -0.74 13.53 -17.63
C LYS A 127 -1.18 14.63 -16.66
N LYS A 128 -1.64 15.76 -17.19
CA LYS A 128 -2.14 16.87 -16.39
C LYS A 128 -3.34 16.47 -15.51
N LYS A 129 -4.33 15.78 -16.08
CA LYS A 129 -5.51 15.31 -15.33
C LYS A 129 -5.12 14.28 -14.28
N TYR A 130 -4.26 13.34 -14.65
CA TYR A 130 -3.75 12.31 -13.76
C TYR A 130 -3.02 12.90 -12.55
N PHE A 131 -2.04 13.78 -12.77
CA PHE A 131 -1.28 14.38 -11.68
C PHE A 131 -2.11 15.33 -10.82
N ALA A 132 -3.10 16.02 -11.41
CA ALA A 132 -4.03 16.85 -10.63
C ALA A 132 -4.92 16.02 -9.69
N ASP A 133 -5.46 14.89 -10.16
CA ASP A 133 -6.23 13.95 -9.33
C ASP A 133 -5.35 13.34 -8.23
N LEU A 134 -4.15 12.89 -8.59
CA LEU A 134 -3.18 12.34 -7.65
C LEU A 134 -2.82 13.35 -6.54
N ALA A 135 -2.58 14.61 -6.90
CA ALA A 135 -2.29 15.68 -5.94
C ALA A 135 -3.49 15.94 -5.01
N GLY A 136 -4.71 15.91 -5.54
CA GLY A 136 -5.93 16.05 -4.73
C GLY A 136 -6.12 14.92 -3.73
N LYS A 137 -5.92 13.67 -4.17
CA LYS A 137 -5.99 12.47 -3.31
C LYS A 137 -4.90 12.49 -2.24
N ARG A 138 -3.65 12.82 -2.62
CA ARG A 138 -2.53 12.99 -1.68
C ARG A 138 -2.86 14.05 -0.63
N GLY A 139 -3.38 15.21 -1.03
CA GLY A 139 -3.74 16.27 -0.09
C GLY A 139 -4.75 15.82 0.97
N LYS A 140 -5.75 15.03 0.59
CA LYS A 140 -6.72 14.42 1.53
C LYS A 140 -6.03 13.42 2.46
N ALA A 141 -5.22 12.52 1.90
CA ALA A 141 -4.48 11.52 2.68
C ALA A 141 -3.56 12.17 3.74
N VAL A 142 -2.83 13.21 3.35
CA VAL A 142 -2.00 14.00 4.27
C VAL A 142 -2.85 14.63 5.39
N SER A 143 -3.99 15.24 5.05
CA SER A 143 -4.89 15.84 6.06
C SER A 143 -5.41 14.79 7.05
N THR A 144 -5.89 13.65 6.55
CA THR A 144 -6.38 12.55 7.40
C THR A 144 -5.26 11.96 8.26
N SER A 145 -4.07 11.79 7.70
CA SER A 145 -2.89 11.34 8.45
C SER A 145 -2.56 12.27 9.61
N LEU A 146 -2.55 13.59 9.38
CA LEU A 146 -2.32 14.58 10.43
C LEU A 146 -3.40 14.55 11.53
N GLU A 147 -4.65 14.28 11.18
CA GLU A 147 -5.72 14.07 12.17
C GLU A 147 -5.48 12.83 13.04
N PHE A 148 -5.01 11.72 12.45
CA PHE A 148 -4.64 10.53 13.22
C PHE A 148 -3.45 10.80 14.14
N ILE A 149 -2.41 11.51 13.66
CA ILE A 149 -1.28 11.91 14.50
C ILE A 149 -1.76 12.76 15.69
N ALA A 150 -2.64 13.70 15.48
CA ALA A 150 -3.20 14.51 16.58
C ALA A 150 -3.97 13.67 17.60
N LYS A 151 -4.65 12.59 17.16
CA LYS A 151 -5.37 11.64 18.05
C LYS A 151 -4.45 10.69 18.80
N SER A 152 -3.19 10.53 18.35
CA SER A 152 -2.23 9.65 19.01
C SER A 152 -1.72 10.22 20.36
N GLU A 153 -1.97 11.48 20.64
CA GLU A 153 -1.68 12.14 21.92
C GLU A 153 -2.98 12.40 22.71
N PRO A 154 -2.98 12.25 24.04
CA PRO A 154 -1.87 11.76 24.88
C PRO A 154 -1.58 10.27 24.70
N PHE A 155 -0.31 9.89 24.85
CA PHE A 155 0.17 8.52 24.62
C PHE A 155 -0.58 7.48 25.46
N ASN A 156 -1.11 6.47 24.75
CA ASN A 156 -1.75 5.27 25.30
C ASN A 156 -1.70 4.13 24.26
N VAL A 157 -2.25 2.96 24.54
CA VAL A 157 -2.20 1.82 23.61
C VAL A 157 -2.81 2.13 22.23
N ASN A 158 -3.87 2.93 22.16
CA ASN A 158 -4.51 3.28 20.88
C ASN A 158 -3.64 4.19 20.01
N SER A 159 -2.62 4.84 20.60
CA SER A 159 -1.70 5.71 19.86
C SER A 159 -0.97 4.95 18.75
N PHE A 160 -0.67 3.68 18.96
CA PHE A 160 -0.09 2.82 17.92
C PHE A 160 -1.04 2.62 16.74
N ASN A 161 -2.32 2.36 17.00
CA ASN A 161 -3.32 2.22 15.96
C ASN A 161 -3.53 3.53 15.18
N TYR A 162 -3.52 4.67 15.87
CA TYR A 162 -3.62 5.97 15.20
C TYR A 162 -2.41 6.26 14.32
N LEU A 163 -1.19 6.02 14.79
CA LEU A 163 0.01 6.21 13.98
C LEU A 163 0.08 5.21 12.80
N SER A 164 -0.33 3.96 13.03
CA SER A 164 -0.46 2.97 11.95
C SER A 164 -1.44 3.43 10.88
N SER A 165 -2.63 3.89 11.29
CA SER A 165 -3.64 4.43 10.38
C SER A 165 -3.11 5.67 9.64
N ALA A 166 -2.37 6.54 10.32
CA ALA A 166 -1.75 7.71 9.71
C ALA A 166 -0.76 7.33 8.60
N LEU A 167 0.05 6.29 8.81
CA LEU A 167 1.00 5.81 7.82
C LEU A 167 0.29 5.14 6.65
N LEU A 168 -0.73 4.31 6.91
CA LEU A 168 -1.51 3.63 5.87
C LEU A 168 -2.25 4.60 4.95
N GLU A 169 -2.73 5.74 5.47
CA GLU A 169 -3.38 6.77 4.64
C GLU A 169 -2.42 7.36 3.59
N ILE A 170 -1.18 7.62 3.96
CA ILE A 170 -0.19 8.20 3.05
C ILE A 170 0.60 7.15 2.27
N TRP A 171 0.45 5.89 2.60
CA TRP A 171 1.15 4.77 1.98
C TRP A 171 1.09 4.78 0.43
N PRO A 172 -0.08 5.02 -0.20
CA PRO A 172 -0.18 5.09 -1.65
C PRO A 172 0.58 6.26 -2.28
N PHE A 173 1.15 7.16 -1.52
CA PHE A 173 1.76 8.42 -1.97
C PHE A 173 3.21 8.59 -1.54
N LEU A 174 3.90 7.52 -1.10
CA LEU A 174 5.30 7.60 -0.66
C LEU A 174 6.26 8.07 -1.76
N ASP A 175 5.87 7.96 -3.03
CA ASP A 175 6.60 8.49 -4.20
C ASP A 175 6.40 10.00 -4.41
N GLN A 176 5.52 10.64 -3.62
CA GLN A 176 5.19 12.04 -3.76
C GLN A 176 5.87 12.88 -2.67
N ASP A 177 5.89 14.20 -2.87
CA ASP A 177 6.29 15.13 -1.80
C ASP A 177 5.29 15.06 -0.65
N LEU A 178 5.71 14.48 0.48
CA LEU A 178 4.97 14.37 1.74
C LEU A 178 5.49 15.34 2.81
N ASP A 179 6.25 16.35 2.42
CA ASP A 179 6.76 17.33 3.35
C ASP A 179 5.66 18.24 3.90
N VAL A 180 5.53 18.26 5.21
CA VAL A 180 4.57 19.07 5.95
C VAL A 180 5.27 19.91 7.02
N LYS A 181 4.58 20.91 7.59
CA LYS A 181 5.04 21.52 8.84
C LYS A 181 4.99 20.46 9.94
N SER A 182 6.03 20.40 10.76
CA SER A 182 6.11 19.40 11.83
C SER A 182 4.86 19.42 12.71
N PRO A 183 4.20 18.27 12.94
CA PRO A 183 2.98 18.19 13.75
C PRO A 183 3.20 18.58 15.23
N ASP A 184 4.43 18.52 15.72
CA ASP A 184 4.81 18.90 17.10
C ASP A 184 4.83 20.43 17.35
N GLY A 185 4.42 21.24 16.35
CA GLY A 185 4.41 22.69 16.42
C GLY A 185 5.73 23.38 16.06
N ASN A 186 6.78 22.63 15.76
CA ASN A 186 8.02 23.19 15.24
C ASN A 186 7.79 23.80 13.83
N GLN A 187 8.49 24.89 13.53
CA GLN A 187 8.39 25.58 12.23
C GLN A 187 9.14 24.84 11.10
N LYS A 188 9.77 23.72 11.40
CA LYS A 188 10.51 22.91 10.42
C LYS A 188 9.56 22.11 9.53
N ARG A 189 9.95 21.89 8.29
CA ARG A 189 9.30 20.90 7.43
C ARG A 189 9.92 19.54 7.70
N VAL A 190 9.08 18.51 7.70
CA VAL A 190 9.46 17.11 7.89
C VAL A 190 8.72 16.27 6.87
N ASN A 191 9.36 15.20 6.40
CA ASN A 191 8.67 14.17 5.66
C ASN A 191 7.72 13.43 6.59
N LEU A 192 6.44 13.37 6.24
CA LEU A 192 5.38 12.86 7.11
C LEU A 192 5.55 11.37 7.42
N ALA A 193 5.99 10.55 6.45
CA ALA A 193 6.20 9.13 6.68
C ALA A 193 7.35 8.88 7.66
N SER A 194 8.48 9.57 7.49
CA SER A 194 9.63 9.50 8.42
C SER A 194 9.25 10.01 9.81
N TYR A 195 8.44 11.06 9.90
CA TYR A 195 7.93 11.57 11.17
C TYR A 195 7.11 10.50 11.91
N ILE A 196 6.15 9.86 11.24
CA ILE A 196 5.30 8.81 11.84
C ILE A 196 6.15 7.64 12.31
N LYS A 197 7.11 7.19 11.49
CA LYS A 197 8.05 6.12 11.86
C LYS A 197 8.80 6.46 13.14
N ILE A 198 9.37 7.65 13.24
CA ILE A 198 10.09 8.12 14.44
C ILE A 198 9.15 8.12 15.65
N GLN A 199 7.90 8.59 15.51
CA GLN A 199 6.93 8.59 16.60
C GLN A 199 6.56 7.17 17.07
N LEU A 200 6.43 6.20 16.15
CA LEU A 200 6.19 4.79 16.51
C LEU A 200 7.35 4.23 17.35
N PHE A 201 8.59 4.49 16.94
CA PHE A 201 9.76 4.08 17.73
C PHE A 201 9.85 4.78 19.08
N ASP A 202 9.56 6.09 19.14
CA ASP A 202 9.52 6.84 20.41
C ASP A 202 8.48 6.23 21.36
N TYR A 203 7.29 5.89 20.87
CA TYR A 203 6.25 5.27 21.69
C TYR A 203 6.64 3.87 22.18
N ILE A 204 7.33 3.08 21.36
CA ILE A 204 7.89 1.79 21.79
C ILE A 204 8.91 2.00 22.93
N ASP A 205 9.84 2.96 22.78
CA ASP A 205 10.88 3.26 23.79
C ASP A 205 10.29 3.84 25.09
N ARG A 206 9.13 4.47 25.03
CA ARG A 206 8.43 5.03 26.19
C ARG A 206 7.80 3.97 27.09
N ILE A 207 7.53 2.76 26.58
CA ILE A 207 6.94 1.70 27.38
C ILE A 207 8.01 1.12 28.32
N GLN A 208 7.80 1.24 29.60
CA GLN A 208 8.69 0.70 30.64
C GLN A 208 7.95 -0.26 31.54
N PHE A 209 8.57 -1.42 31.83
CA PHE A 209 8.09 -2.38 32.80
C PHE A 209 8.91 -2.30 34.08
N ILE A 210 8.25 -1.96 35.19
CA ILE A 210 8.88 -1.80 36.50
C ILE A 210 8.37 -2.95 37.39
N PRO A 211 9.22 -3.95 37.75
CA PRO A 211 8.82 -5.02 38.67
C PRO A 211 8.34 -4.44 40.00
N GLU A 212 7.30 -5.03 40.62
CA GLU A 212 6.84 -4.62 41.96
C GLU A 212 7.92 -4.81 43.01
N THR A 213 8.74 -5.85 42.86
CA THR A 213 9.88 -6.14 43.74
C THR A 213 11.07 -6.61 42.91
N ASP A 214 12.29 -6.18 43.26
CA ASP A 214 13.53 -6.60 42.62
C ASP A 214 14.58 -6.97 43.69
N PRO A 215 15.08 -8.23 43.80
CA PRO A 215 14.66 -9.37 42.99
C PRO A 215 13.27 -9.89 43.38
N TYR A 216 12.48 -10.32 42.38
CA TYR A 216 11.17 -10.89 42.61
C TYR A 216 11.29 -12.35 43.13
N ILE A 217 10.80 -12.60 44.34
CA ILE A 217 10.87 -13.93 44.97
C ILE A 217 9.50 -14.62 44.85
N LEU A 218 9.40 -15.56 43.90
CA LEU A 218 8.23 -16.43 43.78
C LEU A 218 8.27 -17.52 44.87
N LYS A 219 7.23 -17.57 45.74
CA LYS A 219 7.03 -18.68 46.64
C LYS A 219 6.30 -19.79 45.92
N ILE A 220 7.01 -20.88 45.61
CA ILE A 220 6.42 -22.07 45.00
C ILE A 220 5.55 -22.75 46.07
N HIS A 221 4.28 -23.07 45.75
CA HIS A 221 3.24 -23.62 46.63
C HIS A 221 2.53 -22.64 47.55
N SER A 222 2.42 -21.37 47.26
CA SER A 222 1.38 -20.56 47.88
C SER A 222 0.00 -20.92 47.29
N GLU A 223 -1.00 -21.16 48.15
CA GLU A 223 -2.38 -21.44 47.71
C GLU A 223 -2.98 -20.31 46.88
N ASP A 224 -2.40 -19.11 46.95
CA ASP A 224 -2.82 -17.88 46.25
C ASP A 224 -2.28 -17.71 44.82
N GLY A 225 -1.52 -18.67 44.28
CA GLY A 225 -0.88 -18.58 42.97
C GLY A 225 0.08 -17.39 42.91
N SER A 226 1.40 -17.63 42.91
CA SER A 226 2.39 -16.57 42.85
C SER A 226 2.51 -16.05 41.39
N PHE A 227 2.10 -14.80 41.16
CA PHE A 227 2.24 -14.14 39.88
C PHE A 227 3.47 -13.20 39.90
N TYR A 228 4.24 -13.22 38.82
CA TYR A 228 5.15 -12.13 38.56
C TYR A 228 4.32 -10.90 38.22
N LYS A 229 4.59 -9.79 38.89
CA LYS A 229 3.92 -8.52 38.62
C LYS A 229 4.90 -7.44 38.26
N ALA A 230 4.54 -6.67 37.24
CA ALA A 230 5.27 -5.46 36.82
C ALA A 230 4.28 -4.35 36.49
N ASN A 231 4.65 -3.12 36.80
CA ASN A 231 3.92 -1.95 36.38
C ASN A 231 4.37 -1.53 34.98
N CYS A 232 3.46 -1.51 34.03
CA CYS A 232 3.68 -0.97 32.71
C CYS A 232 3.35 0.52 32.73
N VAL A 233 4.35 1.36 32.48
CA VAL A 233 4.23 2.82 32.58
C VAL A 233 4.84 3.52 31.38
N ASP A 234 4.37 4.72 31.11
CA ASP A 234 5.06 5.65 30.22
C ASP A 234 6.32 6.19 30.94
N LYS A 235 7.48 5.89 30.40
CA LYS A 235 8.80 6.28 30.91
C LYS A 235 8.93 7.77 31.20
N ASN A 236 8.28 8.61 30.38
CA ASN A 236 8.41 10.06 30.48
C ASN A 236 7.48 10.67 31.53
N THR A 237 6.29 10.10 31.73
CA THR A 237 5.27 10.67 32.63
C THR A 237 4.99 9.83 33.85
N LEU A 238 5.49 8.59 33.90
CA LEU A 238 5.22 7.54 34.90
C LEU A 238 3.74 7.19 35.04
N LYS A 239 2.92 7.55 34.06
CA LYS A 239 1.51 7.15 34.01
C LYS A 239 1.39 5.70 33.62
N ALA A 240 0.44 5.01 34.27
CA ALA A 240 0.12 3.64 33.96
C ALA A 240 -0.36 3.48 32.50
N LEU A 241 0.12 2.46 31.82
CA LEU A 241 -0.25 2.10 30.45
C LEU A 241 -1.07 0.81 30.49
N ALA A 242 -2.38 0.95 30.27
CA ALA A 242 -3.32 -0.15 30.18
C ALA A 242 -3.28 -0.84 28.82
N SER A 243 -3.64 -2.11 28.79
CA SER A 243 -3.83 -2.92 27.57
C SER A 243 -2.58 -3.06 26.70
N ILE A 244 -1.39 -2.94 27.26
CA ILE A 244 -0.14 -3.17 26.53
C ILE A 244 0.09 -4.68 26.40
N PRO A 245 0.11 -5.23 25.17
CA PRO A 245 0.34 -6.65 24.93
C PRO A 245 1.82 -6.97 24.98
N VAL A 246 2.15 -8.06 25.66
CA VAL A 246 3.53 -8.55 25.84
C VAL A 246 3.63 -10.03 25.56
N LEU A 247 4.78 -10.45 25.06
CA LEU A 247 5.20 -11.84 25.02
C LEU A 247 6.27 -12.05 26.08
N TYR A 248 6.14 -13.07 26.91
CA TYR A 248 7.16 -13.39 27.90
C TYR A 248 7.69 -14.81 27.79
N GLN A 249 8.90 -15.00 28.26
CA GLN A 249 9.60 -16.29 28.23
C GLN A 249 10.46 -16.45 29.48
N ILE A 250 10.53 -17.67 29.98
CA ILE A 250 11.30 -18.00 31.16
C ILE A 250 12.67 -18.54 30.75
N ASN A 251 13.74 -17.96 31.30
CA ASN A 251 15.14 -18.32 31.02
C ASN A 251 15.50 -18.35 29.53
N ASN A 252 14.84 -17.55 28.71
CA ASN A 252 14.97 -17.51 27.24
C ASN A 252 14.77 -18.90 26.60
N ARG A 253 13.95 -19.76 27.22
CA ARG A 253 13.67 -21.12 26.75
C ARG A 253 12.16 -21.40 26.86
N GLY A 254 11.70 -22.32 26.01
CA GLY A 254 10.29 -22.71 26.03
C GLY A 254 9.42 -21.83 25.11
N LYS A 255 8.10 -21.99 25.27
CA LYS A 255 7.09 -21.29 24.47
C LYS A 255 6.95 -19.86 24.97
N LEU A 256 6.89 -18.89 24.03
CA LEU A 256 6.45 -17.55 24.33
C LEU A 256 4.98 -17.58 24.79
N THR A 257 4.70 -16.87 25.88
CA THR A 257 3.35 -16.77 26.45
C THR A 257 2.88 -15.32 26.38
N ALA A 258 1.64 -15.11 25.98
CA ALA A 258 1.06 -13.78 25.89
C ALA A 258 0.56 -13.29 27.25
N GLY A 259 0.70 -11.99 27.49
CA GLY A 259 0.14 -11.27 28.63
C GLY A 259 -0.29 -9.87 28.21
N VAL A 260 -1.17 -9.24 28.98
CA VAL A 260 -1.66 -7.87 28.71
C VAL A 260 -1.72 -7.12 30.04
N SER A 261 -1.28 -5.86 30.07
CA SER A 261 -1.43 -5.03 31.26
C SER A 261 -2.91 -4.69 31.50
N ASN A 262 -3.35 -4.70 32.75
CA ASN A 262 -4.73 -4.38 33.14
C ASN A 262 -4.99 -2.85 33.09
N THR A 263 -6.18 -2.43 33.53
CA THR A 263 -6.59 -1.01 33.55
C THR A 263 -5.69 -0.12 34.41
N ASP A 264 -5.02 -0.68 35.39
CA ASP A 264 -4.08 0.04 36.28
C ASP A 264 -2.64 -0.06 35.78
N GLY A 265 -2.42 -0.59 34.57
CA GLY A 265 -1.11 -0.81 34.00
C GLY A 265 -0.35 -2.00 34.60
N VAL A 266 -0.98 -2.82 35.41
CA VAL A 266 -0.30 -3.96 36.05
C VAL A 266 -0.29 -5.16 35.10
N LEU A 267 0.90 -5.62 34.76
CA LEU A 267 1.14 -6.90 34.08
C LEU A 267 1.29 -7.99 35.11
N SER A 268 0.37 -8.97 35.09
CA SER A 268 0.44 -10.14 35.97
C SER A 268 0.70 -11.38 35.12
N LEU A 269 1.87 -12.00 35.30
CA LEU A 269 2.29 -13.18 34.55
C LEU A 269 2.31 -14.37 35.48
N ASN A 270 1.69 -15.48 35.07
CA ASN A 270 1.78 -16.74 35.75
C ASN A 270 2.88 -17.59 35.07
N PRO A 271 4.12 -17.57 35.57
CA PRO A 271 5.16 -18.41 35.03
C PRO A 271 4.83 -19.87 35.38
N PHE A 272 4.41 -20.63 34.36
CA PHE A 272 4.23 -22.08 34.52
C PHE A 272 5.61 -22.69 34.71
N LEU A 273 5.93 -23.00 35.95
CA LEU A 273 7.23 -23.57 36.34
C LEU A 273 7.09 -25.07 36.43
N ASP A 274 7.44 -25.79 35.35
CA ASP A 274 7.57 -27.24 35.39
C ASP A 274 8.78 -27.65 36.25
N GLY A 275 8.53 -28.09 37.46
CA GLY A 275 9.54 -28.73 38.32
C GLY A 275 10.15 -27.82 39.39
N LYS A 276 11.05 -28.40 40.21
CA LYS A 276 11.77 -27.68 41.27
C LYS A 276 12.75 -26.68 40.71
N ILE A 277 12.47 -25.40 40.87
CA ILE A 277 13.44 -24.35 40.57
C ILE A 277 14.44 -24.27 41.70
N SER A 278 15.66 -24.67 41.41
CA SER A 278 16.77 -24.62 42.39
C SER A 278 17.72 -23.45 42.13
N LYS A 279 17.46 -22.61 41.13
CA LYS A 279 18.35 -21.52 40.68
C LYS A 279 17.54 -20.23 40.37
N PRO A 280 18.15 -19.07 40.48
CA PRO A 280 17.52 -17.84 40.03
C PRO A 280 17.01 -17.99 38.60
N THR A 281 15.77 -17.56 38.36
CA THR A 281 15.07 -17.68 37.09
C THR A 281 14.91 -16.27 36.49
N HIS A 282 15.27 -16.14 35.25
CA HIS A 282 15.12 -14.88 34.51
C HIS A 282 13.80 -14.93 33.72
N ILE A 283 12.99 -13.89 33.82
CA ILE A 283 11.81 -13.67 32.96
C ILE A 283 12.15 -12.55 32.01
N SER A 284 12.19 -12.87 30.73
CA SER A 284 12.27 -11.87 29.67
C SER A 284 10.87 -11.58 29.13
N HIS A 285 10.60 -10.33 28.84
CA HIS A 285 9.37 -9.91 28.18
C HIS A 285 9.69 -8.95 27.05
N THR A 286 8.90 -9.02 25.98
CA THR A 286 8.97 -8.18 24.79
C THR A 286 7.58 -7.71 24.43
N LEU A 287 7.48 -6.59 23.75
CA LEU A 287 6.19 -6.13 23.21
C LEU A 287 5.71 -7.07 22.11
N ALA A 288 4.41 -7.37 22.11
CA ALA A 288 3.75 -8.09 21.02
C ALA A 288 3.38 -7.08 19.92
N LEU A 289 4.35 -6.65 19.11
CA LEU A 289 4.17 -5.59 18.11
C LEU A 289 3.03 -5.89 17.13
N SER A 290 2.82 -7.16 16.77
CA SER A 290 1.72 -7.57 15.87
C SER A 290 0.31 -7.33 16.44
N GLU A 291 0.21 -7.04 17.75
CA GLU A 291 -1.05 -6.68 18.41
C GLU A 291 -1.19 -5.16 18.61
N LEU A 292 -0.09 -4.41 18.43
CA LEU A 292 -0.05 -2.95 18.59
C LEU A 292 -0.19 -2.20 17.28
N VAL A 293 0.36 -2.73 16.20
CA VAL A 293 0.39 -2.10 14.86
C VAL A 293 -0.19 -3.04 13.82
N ASP A 294 -0.64 -2.47 12.70
CA ASP A 294 -1.06 -3.27 11.54
C ASP A 294 0.08 -4.19 11.09
N SER A 295 -0.25 -5.45 10.80
CA SER A 295 0.75 -6.48 10.44
C SER A 295 1.56 -6.14 9.19
N SER A 296 0.98 -5.36 8.27
CA SER A 296 1.66 -4.89 7.06
C SER A 296 2.79 -3.89 7.37
N LEU A 297 2.76 -3.25 8.55
CA LEU A 297 3.77 -2.28 8.97
C LEU A 297 4.89 -2.87 9.85
N ILE A 298 4.76 -4.13 10.28
CA ILE A 298 5.78 -4.78 11.12
C ILE A 298 7.18 -4.77 10.48
N PRO A 299 7.33 -5.01 9.18
CA PRO A 299 8.65 -4.97 8.53
C PRO A 299 9.34 -3.60 8.62
N ILE A 300 8.61 -2.54 8.88
CA ILE A 300 9.12 -1.17 9.00
C ILE A 300 9.68 -0.89 10.40
N LEU A 301 9.17 -1.59 11.42
CA LEU A 301 9.51 -1.48 12.84
C LEU A 301 10.56 -2.49 13.27
#